data_41029e61c214fe60b258435a941654a9
#
_entry.id   41029e61c214fe60b258435a941654a9
#
_cell.length_a   1.000
_cell.length_b   1.000
_cell.length_c   1.000
_cell.angle_alpha   90.00
_cell.angle_beta   90.00
_cell.angle_gamma   90.00
#
_symmetry.space_group_name_H-M   'P 1'
#
loop_
_entity.id
_entity.type
_entity.pdbx_description
1 polymer ?
#
loop_
_entity_poly.entity_id
_entity_poly.type
_entity_poly.pdbx_seq_one_letter_code
_entity_poly.pdbx_strand_id
1 'polypeptide(L)'
;MGGERYAHHGGGVNYLCLPHNPKYDKYTNGHQLSGYVYGTEYEVNDRNGNPFKRNLHDHEAPCVVCFVKSRGSMLMMPARNDCPSGWTEEYHGYLMTEHYGHKHTREFICVDGDPEYVPGSHANKNGALLYPVEGVCGSLPCLPYVSGRELTCAVCTK
;
A
#
# COMPACT_ATOMS: atom_id res chain seq x y z
N MET A 1 5.84 -5.35 -5.39
CA MET A 1 5.32 -3.96 -5.52
C MET A 1 6.49 -3.00 -5.60
N GLY A 2 6.33 -1.84 -6.21
CA GLY A 2 7.38 -0.83 -6.31
C GLY A 2 6.86 0.59 -6.13
N GLY A 3 7.76 1.51 -5.79
CA GLY A 3 7.47 2.93 -5.67
C GLY A 3 8.75 3.76 -5.50
N GLU A 4 8.65 5.06 -5.36
CA GLU A 4 9.81 5.94 -5.11
C GLU A 4 10.30 5.77 -3.65
N ARG A 5 11.53 6.14 -3.37
CA ARG A 5 12.11 6.01 -2.03
C ARG A 5 11.53 7.05 -1.05
N TYR A 6 11.22 6.64 0.16
CA TYR A 6 10.63 7.44 1.24
C TYR A 6 11.40 8.75 1.56
N ALA A 7 12.73 8.75 1.36
CA ALA A 7 13.62 9.88 1.68
C ALA A 7 13.80 10.88 0.53
N HIS A 8 13.26 10.61 -0.67
CA HIS A 8 13.37 11.49 -1.81
C HIS A 8 12.23 12.54 -1.82
N HIS A 9 12.45 13.66 -2.50
CA HIS A 9 11.46 14.74 -2.60
C HIS A 9 10.68 14.72 -3.92
N GLY A 10 11.18 14.01 -4.92
CA GLY A 10 10.60 13.93 -6.27
C GLY A 10 10.22 12.50 -6.64
N GLY A 11 9.71 12.32 -7.85
CA GLY A 11 9.28 11.03 -8.37
C GLY A 11 7.76 10.84 -8.34
N GLY A 12 7.31 9.62 -8.59
CA GLY A 12 5.88 9.28 -8.60
C GLY A 12 5.35 8.92 -7.21
N VAL A 13 4.12 9.33 -6.91
CA VAL A 13 3.45 9.04 -5.63
C VAL A 13 2.78 7.67 -5.59
N ASN A 14 2.57 7.05 -6.73
CA ASN A 14 1.86 5.78 -6.87
C ASN A 14 2.69 4.59 -6.40
N TYR A 15 2.01 3.58 -5.84
CA TYR A 15 2.55 2.24 -5.81
C TYR A 15 2.30 1.54 -7.14
N LEU A 16 3.30 0.84 -7.64
CA LEU A 16 3.26 0.17 -8.94
C LEU A 16 3.31 -1.35 -8.76
N CYS A 17 2.41 -2.06 -9.42
CA CYS A 17 2.50 -3.51 -9.52
C CYS A 17 3.39 -3.85 -10.71
N LEU A 18 4.68 -4.09 -10.45
CA LEU A 18 5.69 -4.36 -11.46
C LEU A 18 5.64 -5.82 -11.93
N PRO A 19 5.80 -6.09 -13.24
CA PRO A 19 5.86 -7.45 -13.73
C PRO A 19 7.13 -8.16 -13.26
N HIS A 20 7.03 -9.47 -13.05
CA HIS A 20 8.19 -10.29 -12.69
C HIS A 20 9.27 -10.31 -13.80
N ASN A 21 8.84 -10.27 -15.06
CA ASN A 21 9.70 -10.26 -16.22
C ASN A 21 9.53 -8.95 -17.00
N PRO A 22 10.29 -7.89 -16.69
CA PRO A 22 10.21 -6.63 -17.40
C PRO A 22 10.76 -6.79 -18.84
N LYS A 23 10.20 -6.04 -19.76
CA LYS A 23 10.72 -5.90 -21.14
C LYS A 23 11.26 -4.51 -21.33
N TYR A 24 12.45 -4.42 -21.92
CA TYR A 24 13.12 -3.16 -22.21
C TYR A 24 13.14 -2.91 -23.72
N ASP A 25 13.08 -1.64 -24.08
CA ASP A 25 13.37 -1.14 -25.41
C ASP A 25 14.79 -0.54 -25.46
N LYS A 26 14.95 0.61 -26.12
CA LYS A 26 16.23 1.33 -26.10
C LYS A 26 16.54 1.79 -24.67
N TYR A 27 17.71 1.42 -24.18
CA TYR A 27 18.14 1.77 -22.82
C TYR A 27 19.63 2.16 -22.78
N THR A 28 20.02 2.81 -21.70
CA THR A 28 21.40 3.08 -21.32
C THR A 28 21.67 2.42 -19.97
N ASN A 29 22.78 1.69 -19.85
CA ASN A 29 23.17 1.06 -18.60
C ASN A 29 23.60 2.09 -17.55
N GLY A 30 23.39 1.77 -16.28
CA GLY A 30 23.71 2.62 -15.14
C GLY A 30 22.64 3.67 -14.82
N HIS A 31 22.81 4.36 -13.70
CA HIS A 31 21.88 5.41 -13.27
C HIS A 31 22.06 6.70 -14.07
N GLN A 32 20.96 7.29 -14.52
CA GLN A 32 20.94 8.50 -15.35
C GLN A 32 20.47 9.75 -14.60
N LEU A 33 20.49 9.78 -13.28
CA LEU A 33 20.02 10.90 -12.44
C LEU A 33 18.59 11.36 -12.80
N SER A 34 17.67 10.39 -12.93
CA SER A 34 16.27 10.60 -13.29
C SER A 34 15.34 10.09 -12.18
N GLY A 35 14.08 9.83 -12.49
CA GLY A 35 13.17 9.16 -11.55
C GLY A 35 13.57 7.70 -11.33
N TYR A 36 13.32 7.18 -10.14
CA TYR A 36 13.65 5.80 -9.77
C TYR A 36 12.42 5.04 -9.26
N VAL A 37 12.49 3.71 -9.28
CA VAL A 37 11.53 2.82 -8.64
C VAL A 37 12.30 1.86 -7.74
N TYR A 38 11.89 1.79 -6.50
CA TYR A 38 12.42 0.88 -5.48
C TYR A 38 11.39 -0.19 -5.13
N GLY A 39 11.81 -1.27 -4.49
CA GLY A 39 10.90 -2.23 -3.86
C GLY A 39 10.08 -1.56 -2.74
N THR A 40 8.93 -2.15 -2.43
CA THR A 40 8.04 -1.66 -1.36
C THR A 40 8.08 -2.63 -0.20
N GLU A 41 8.26 -2.13 1.02
CA GLU A 41 8.34 -2.90 2.27
C GLU A 41 7.18 -2.55 3.21
N TYR A 42 6.74 -3.56 3.98
CA TYR A 42 5.80 -3.36 5.08
C TYR A 42 6.53 -2.82 6.31
N GLU A 43 6.03 -1.73 6.87
CA GLU A 43 6.54 -1.12 8.10
C GLU A 43 5.51 -1.27 9.24
N VAL A 44 5.34 -2.50 9.69
CA VAL A 44 4.35 -2.89 10.71
C VAL A 44 5.03 -3.61 11.87
N ASN A 45 5.07 -2.97 13.02
CA ASN A 45 5.63 -3.52 14.26
C ASN A 45 4.89 -2.96 15.48
N ASP A 46 5.33 -3.32 16.69
CA ASP A 46 4.68 -2.89 17.93
C ASP A 46 4.66 -1.36 18.14
N ARG A 47 5.52 -0.60 17.45
CA ARG A 47 5.58 0.87 17.53
C ARG A 47 4.72 1.55 16.49
N ASN A 48 4.64 0.96 15.28
CA ASN A 48 3.95 1.53 14.13
C ASN A 48 2.54 0.96 13.96
N GLY A 49 2.08 0.15 14.92
CA GLY A 49 0.88 -0.67 14.78
C GLY A 49 1.09 -1.87 13.84
N ASN A 50 0.63 -3.03 14.26
CA ASN A 50 0.57 -4.22 13.41
C ASN A 50 -0.83 -4.80 13.45
N PRO A 51 -1.72 -4.44 12.51
CA PRO A 51 -3.07 -4.97 12.48
C PRO A 51 -3.15 -6.39 11.91
N PHE A 52 -2.05 -6.93 11.41
CA PHE A 52 -2.00 -8.24 10.76
C PHE A 52 -1.64 -9.35 11.76
N LYS A 53 -2.09 -10.57 11.44
CA LYS A 53 -1.77 -11.77 12.26
C LYS A 53 -0.31 -12.23 12.11
N ARG A 54 0.36 -11.81 11.05
CA ARG A 54 1.73 -12.18 10.71
C ARG A 54 2.70 -11.07 11.05
N ASN A 55 3.95 -11.43 11.31
CA ASN A 55 5.03 -10.44 11.34
C ASN A 55 5.46 -10.16 9.90
N LEU A 56 5.14 -8.98 9.41
CA LEU A 56 5.44 -8.52 8.04
C LEU A 56 6.52 -7.45 8.01
N HIS A 57 7.01 -7.01 9.17
CA HIS A 57 7.99 -5.92 9.25
C HIS A 57 9.24 -6.18 8.42
N ASP A 58 9.66 -5.17 7.66
CA ASP A 58 10.79 -5.22 6.71
C ASP A 58 10.63 -6.22 5.53
N HIS A 59 9.47 -6.85 5.37
CA HIS A 59 9.24 -7.75 4.24
C HIS A 59 8.74 -6.99 3.02
N GLU A 60 9.22 -7.38 1.84
CA GLU A 60 8.76 -6.83 0.57
C GLU A 60 7.32 -7.26 0.26
N ALA A 61 6.50 -6.28 -0.14
CA ALA A 61 5.11 -6.48 -0.50
C ALA A 61 4.98 -7.01 -1.95
N PRO A 62 4.41 -8.21 -2.18
CA PRO A 62 4.04 -8.67 -3.51
C PRO A 62 2.81 -7.90 -4.01
N CYS A 63 2.52 -8.00 -5.30
CA CYS A 63 1.27 -7.52 -5.87
C CYS A 63 0.91 -8.30 -7.12
N VAL A 64 -0.36 -8.27 -7.46
CA VAL A 64 -0.91 -8.89 -8.67
C VAL A 64 -1.94 -7.94 -9.30
N VAL A 65 -2.01 -7.95 -10.62
CA VAL A 65 -3.08 -7.27 -11.37
C VAL A 65 -4.13 -8.32 -11.74
N CYS A 66 -5.33 -8.15 -11.21
CA CYS A 66 -6.44 -9.07 -11.43
C CYS A 66 -7.40 -8.54 -12.51
N PHE A 67 -7.84 -9.42 -13.39
CA PHE A 67 -8.95 -9.14 -14.30
C PHE A 67 -10.26 -9.67 -13.72
N VAL A 68 -11.23 -8.78 -13.51
CA VAL A 68 -12.56 -9.14 -13.03
C VAL A 68 -13.50 -9.23 -14.21
N LYS A 69 -13.87 -10.46 -14.56
CA LYS A 69 -14.79 -10.71 -15.68
C LYS A 69 -16.21 -10.22 -15.34
N SER A 70 -16.85 -9.54 -16.28
CA SER A 70 -18.24 -9.07 -16.21
C SER A 70 -18.53 -7.92 -15.23
N ARG A 71 -17.52 -7.35 -14.57
CA ARG A 71 -17.65 -6.19 -13.70
C ARG A 71 -16.66 -5.11 -14.13
N GLY A 72 -17.18 -3.99 -14.63
CA GLY A 72 -16.39 -2.92 -15.25
C GLY A 72 -16.06 -1.73 -14.33
N SER A 73 -16.58 -1.74 -13.10
CA SER A 73 -16.36 -0.67 -12.13
C SER A 73 -15.62 -1.20 -10.90
N MET A 74 -14.69 -0.41 -10.37
CA MET A 74 -13.96 -0.71 -9.14
C MET A 74 -14.06 0.48 -8.19
N LEU A 75 -14.18 0.20 -6.90
CA LEU A 75 -14.24 1.17 -5.83
C LEU A 75 -13.43 0.68 -4.64
N MET A 76 -12.57 1.52 -4.08
CA MET A 76 -12.01 1.33 -2.75
C MET A 76 -12.84 2.11 -1.74
N MET A 77 -13.36 1.42 -0.72
CA MET A 77 -14.09 2.01 0.41
C MET A 77 -13.13 2.21 1.59
N PRO A 78 -12.66 3.44 1.85
CA PRO A 78 -11.83 3.72 3.03
C PRO A 78 -12.68 3.73 4.31
N ALA A 79 -12.07 3.35 5.42
CA ALA A 79 -12.68 3.26 6.75
C ALA A 79 -13.90 2.31 6.84
N ARG A 80 -14.00 1.36 5.92
CA ARG A 80 -15.01 0.28 5.91
C ARG A 80 -14.33 -1.05 5.62
N ASN A 81 -14.86 -2.11 6.20
CA ASN A 81 -14.45 -3.48 5.92
C ASN A 81 -15.52 -4.27 5.15
N ASP A 82 -16.44 -3.55 4.52
CA ASP A 82 -17.53 -4.11 3.71
C ASP A 82 -17.83 -3.21 2.50
N CYS A 83 -18.47 -3.78 1.50
CA CYS A 83 -18.87 -3.08 0.29
C CYS A 83 -20.31 -2.57 0.37
N PRO A 84 -20.67 -1.53 -0.42
CA PRO A 84 -22.05 -1.08 -0.53
C PRO A 84 -22.96 -2.19 -1.10
N SER A 85 -24.25 -2.11 -0.78
CA SER A 85 -25.23 -3.04 -1.32
C SER A 85 -25.20 -3.10 -2.86
N GLY A 86 -25.19 -4.30 -3.41
CA GLY A 86 -25.13 -4.54 -4.85
C GLY A 86 -23.72 -4.48 -5.46
N TRP A 87 -22.68 -4.34 -4.64
CA TRP A 87 -21.28 -4.50 -5.02
C TRP A 87 -20.75 -5.84 -4.53
N THR A 88 -19.81 -6.41 -5.26
CA THR A 88 -19.08 -7.61 -4.86
C THR A 88 -17.82 -7.18 -4.12
N GLU A 89 -17.60 -7.73 -2.94
CA GLU A 89 -16.33 -7.58 -2.22
C GLU A 89 -15.29 -8.51 -2.82
N GLU A 90 -14.18 -7.96 -3.28
CA GLU A 90 -13.03 -8.73 -3.75
C GLU A 90 -12.11 -9.09 -2.57
N TYR A 91 -11.84 -8.12 -1.71
CA TYR A 91 -11.15 -8.31 -0.44
C TYR A 91 -11.39 -7.10 0.47
N HIS A 92 -11.09 -7.27 1.74
CA HIS A 92 -10.99 -6.19 2.71
C HIS A 92 -9.71 -6.32 3.54
N GLY A 93 -9.31 -5.23 4.18
CA GLY A 93 -8.11 -5.22 5.01
C GLY A 93 -7.86 -3.86 5.61
N TYR A 94 -6.64 -3.37 5.49
CA TYR A 94 -6.21 -2.12 6.13
C TYR A 94 -5.75 -1.08 5.12
N LEU A 95 -6.15 0.16 5.36
CA LEU A 95 -5.68 1.31 4.59
C LEU A 95 -4.23 1.58 4.95
N MET A 96 -3.38 1.65 3.95
CA MET A 96 -1.95 1.87 4.15
C MET A 96 -1.42 2.97 3.24
N THR A 97 -0.38 3.64 3.70
CA THR A 97 0.34 4.69 2.97
C THR A 97 1.75 4.87 3.54
N GLU A 98 2.48 5.88 3.07
CA GLU A 98 3.78 6.28 3.62
C GLU A 98 3.63 6.95 4.98
N HIS A 99 4.68 6.93 5.81
CA HIS A 99 4.71 7.57 7.12
C HIS A 99 4.56 9.09 7.02
N TYR A 100 3.77 9.69 7.90
CA TYR A 100 3.45 11.13 7.88
C TYR A 100 4.70 12.05 8.00
N GLY A 101 5.79 11.57 8.58
CA GLY A 101 7.04 12.31 8.76
C GLY A 101 8.06 12.10 7.64
N HIS A 102 7.79 11.27 6.65
CA HIS A 102 8.70 11.04 5.54
C HIS A 102 8.61 12.16 4.49
N LYS A 103 9.69 12.34 3.73
CA LYS A 103 9.77 13.40 2.72
C LYS A 103 8.94 13.14 1.49
N HIS A 104 8.77 11.87 1.13
CA HIS A 104 7.98 11.46 -0.01
C HIS A 104 6.57 11.05 0.41
N THR A 105 5.57 11.71 -0.16
CA THR A 105 4.15 11.35 0.06
C THR A 105 3.73 10.23 -0.89
N ARG A 106 2.69 9.45 -0.50
CA ARG A 106 2.13 8.39 -1.32
C ARG A 106 0.62 8.38 -1.28
N GLU A 107 0.04 7.75 -2.28
CA GLU A 107 -1.40 7.46 -2.29
C GLU A 107 -1.77 6.49 -1.17
N PHE A 108 -3.04 6.53 -0.79
CA PHE A 108 -3.63 5.51 0.09
C PHE A 108 -4.02 4.29 -0.73
N ILE A 109 -3.64 3.11 -0.25
CA ILE A 109 -4.03 1.83 -0.86
C ILE A 109 -4.69 0.91 0.16
N CYS A 110 -5.53 0.00 -0.32
CA CYS A 110 -6.09 -1.07 0.49
C CYS A 110 -5.17 -2.29 0.40
N VAL A 111 -4.68 -2.73 1.54
CA VAL A 111 -3.89 -3.97 1.69
C VAL A 111 -4.77 -5.04 2.29
N ASP A 112 -4.73 -6.25 1.74
CA ASP A 112 -5.49 -7.41 2.22
C ASP A 112 -5.29 -7.64 3.72
N GLY A 113 -6.31 -8.11 4.43
CA GLY A 113 -6.26 -8.39 5.87
C GLY A 113 -5.39 -9.60 6.25
N ASP A 114 -5.04 -10.46 5.30
CA ASP A 114 -4.08 -11.56 5.44
C ASP A 114 -3.03 -11.52 4.31
N PRO A 115 -2.20 -10.48 4.26
CA PRO A 115 -1.34 -10.21 3.13
C PRO A 115 -0.16 -11.18 3.07
N GLU A 116 0.28 -11.49 1.86
CA GLU A 116 1.50 -12.22 1.61
C GLU A 116 2.72 -11.31 1.68
N TYR A 117 3.89 -11.92 1.70
CA TYR A 117 5.18 -11.27 1.58
C TYR A 117 6.12 -12.07 0.67
N VAL A 118 7.14 -11.43 0.12
CA VAL A 118 8.16 -12.12 -0.68
C VAL A 118 9.06 -12.93 0.24
N PRO A 119 9.14 -14.27 0.12
CA PRO A 119 9.98 -15.11 0.97
C PRO A 119 11.45 -14.68 0.95
N GLY A 120 12.06 -14.58 2.14
CA GLY A 120 13.48 -14.19 2.28
C GLY A 120 13.76 -12.68 2.15
N SER A 121 12.75 -11.84 2.13
CA SER A 121 12.88 -10.40 1.84
C SER A 121 12.92 -9.50 3.08
N HIS A 122 13.37 -9.97 4.24
CA HIS A 122 13.37 -9.21 5.50
C HIS A 122 14.68 -8.43 5.77
N ALA A 123 15.24 -7.81 4.76
CA ALA A 123 16.58 -7.19 4.85
C ALA A 123 16.56 -5.68 5.14
N ASN A 124 15.43 -5.06 5.44
CA ASN A 124 15.27 -3.62 5.71
C ASN A 124 16.03 -2.74 4.70
N LYS A 125 15.58 -2.73 3.45
CA LYS A 125 16.23 -1.99 2.34
C LYS A 125 15.74 -0.55 2.22
N ASN A 126 14.60 -0.24 2.86
CA ASN A 126 14.02 1.11 2.93
C ASN A 126 13.79 1.76 1.56
N GLY A 127 13.04 1.10 0.71
CA GLY A 127 12.56 1.65 -0.58
C GLY A 127 11.34 2.55 -0.41
N ALA A 128 10.24 2.18 -1.04
CA ALA A 128 8.90 2.66 -0.72
C ALA A 128 8.39 1.91 0.52
N LEU A 129 7.61 2.57 1.39
CA LEU A 129 7.24 1.98 2.67
C LEU A 129 5.70 1.98 2.84
N LEU A 130 5.17 1.00 3.55
CA LEU A 130 3.76 0.83 3.83
C LEU A 130 3.52 0.84 5.34
N TYR A 131 2.90 1.92 5.82
CA TYR A 131 2.46 2.09 7.20
C TYR A 131 0.93 2.01 7.30
N PRO A 132 0.38 1.44 8.38
CA PRO A 132 -1.05 1.52 8.65
C PRO A 132 -1.50 2.98 8.82
N VAL A 133 -2.71 3.29 8.36
CA VAL A 133 -3.31 4.61 8.48
C VAL A 133 -4.19 4.66 9.72
N GLU A 134 -3.94 5.62 10.60
CA GLU A 134 -4.75 5.86 11.79
C GLU A 134 -5.65 7.09 11.61
N GLY A 135 -6.81 7.05 12.24
CA GLY A 135 -7.68 8.20 12.35
C GLY A 135 -7.13 9.23 13.35
N VAL A 136 -7.17 10.52 13.01
CA VAL A 136 -6.77 11.62 13.89
C VAL A 136 -7.95 12.57 14.10
N CYS A 137 -8.35 12.75 15.34
CA CYS A 137 -9.43 13.67 15.70
C CYS A 137 -9.07 15.14 15.46
N GLY A 138 -10.05 15.95 15.14
CA GLY A 138 -9.92 17.36 14.82
C GLY A 138 -10.86 17.72 13.69
N SER A 139 -10.35 17.95 12.51
CA SER A 139 -11.19 18.09 11.30
C SER A 139 -11.87 16.77 10.90
N LEU A 140 -11.29 15.63 11.28
CA LEU A 140 -12.01 14.35 11.24
C LEU A 140 -12.91 14.24 12.48
N PRO A 141 -14.24 14.03 12.31
CA PRO A 141 -15.16 13.98 13.45
C PRO A 141 -14.94 12.72 14.30
N CYS A 142 -14.75 12.92 15.58
CA CYS A 142 -14.76 11.86 16.58
C CYS A 142 -16.00 12.04 17.50
N LEU A 143 -16.88 11.15 17.60
CA LEU A 143 -17.30 9.92 17.01
C LEU A 143 -17.97 10.11 15.62
N PRO A 144 -18.04 9.09 14.69
CA PRO A 144 -17.74 7.66 14.93
C PRO A 144 -16.26 7.27 14.79
N TYR A 145 -15.40 8.17 14.29
CA TYR A 145 -13.96 7.88 14.25
C TYR A 145 -13.35 7.93 15.65
N VAL A 146 -12.34 7.13 15.88
CA VAL A 146 -11.58 7.08 17.15
C VAL A 146 -10.11 7.33 16.85
N SER A 147 -9.53 8.31 17.53
CA SER A 147 -8.12 8.68 17.34
C SER A 147 -7.20 7.51 17.65
N GLY A 148 -6.21 7.28 16.77
CA GLY A 148 -5.22 6.21 16.93
C GLY A 148 -5.72 4.80 16.60
N ARG A 149 -6.89 4.67 15.94
CA ARG A 149 -7.32 3.38 15.41
C ARG A 149 -6.97 3.27 13.94
N GLU A 150 -6.39 2.12 13.58
CA GLU A 150 -6.13 1.76 12.20
C GLU A 150 -7.43 1.71 11.40
N LEU A 151 -7.41 2.37 10.24
CA LEU A 151 -8.56 2.39 9.34
C LEU A 151 -8.55 1.17 8.44
N THR A 152 -9.67 0.50 8.37
CA THR A 152 -9.91 -0.60 7.43
C THR A 152 -10.20 -0.07 6.03
N CYS A 153 -10.26 -0.97 5.06
CA CYS A 153 -10.71 -0.69 3.71
C CYS A 153 -11.33 -1.94 3.07
N ALA A 154 -12.15 -1.74 2.06
CA ALA A 154 -12.65 -2.82 1.22
C ALA A 154 -12.48 -2.45 -0.27
N VAL A 155 -12.15 -3.42 -1.11
CA VAL A 155 -12.12 -3.28 -2.57
C VAL A 155 -13.32 -3.99 -3.16
N CYS A 156 -14.09 -3.24 -3.91
CA CYS A 156 -15.41 -3.61 -4.40
C CYS A 156 -15.50 -3.47 -5.91
N THR A 157 -16.22 -4.39 -6.56
CA THR A 157 -16.48 -4.33 -8.01
C THR A 157 -17.96 -4.46 -8.34
N LYS A 158 -18.37 -3.90 -9.48
CA LYS A 158 -19.75 -3.98 -9.99
C LYS A 158 -19.79 -3.95 -11.52
#